data_0a1b1b8604b7091065cbcf724e53ca82
#
_entry.id   0a1b1b8604b7091065cbcf724e53ca82
#
_cell.length_a   1.000
_cell.length_b   1.000
_cell.length_c   1.000
_cell.angle_alpha   90.00
_cell.angle_beta   90.00
_cell.angle_gamma   90.00
#
_symmetry.space_group_name_H-M   'P 1'
#
loop_
_entity.id
_entity.type
_entity.pdbx_description
1 polymer ?
#
loop_
_entity_poly.entity_id
_entity_poly.type
_entity_poly.pdbx_seq_one_letter_code
_entity_poly.pdbx_strand_id
1 'polypeptide(L)'
;RYDQQRAMGFVSRAPRWAIAHKYPAQEEATVVEAIDVQVGRTGALTPVARLQPVQVAGVVVTNATLHNADQVARLDVRVGDGVIVRRAGDVIPEVVRVIEERRPRNAAGEPLHPPYILPKVCPVCGSAVDREEGEVVARCTGGLFCAAQRKQALIHFASRRAMDIEGLGERFVDALVEFGYVKTVADLYALTLDDLLEMKRRADEREGTTPETVKAGKVASKWAENLIVAIDASRETTLERVLFALG
;
A
#
# COMPACT_ATOMS: atom_id res chain seq x y z
N ARG A 1 -35.82 -5.27 -16.28
CA ARG A 1 -36.02 -5.58 -17.69
C ARG A 1 -34.75 -5.18 -18.45
N TYR A 2 -34.41 -5.88 -19.53
CA TYR A 2 -33.16 -5.62 -20.29
C TYR A 2 -33.14 -4.26 -20.98
N ASP A 3 -34.29 -3.75 -21.41
CA ASP A 3 -34.45 -2.41 -21.99
C ASP A 3 -34.07 -1.31 -20.95
N GLN A 4 -34.51 -1.44 -19.71
CA GLN A 4 -34.17 -0.54 -18.61
C GLN A 4 -32.69 -0.64 -18.22
N GLN A 5 -32.13 -1.86 -18.16
CA GLN A 5 -30.72 -2.06 -17.87
C GLN A 5 -29.81 -1.40 -18.91
N ARG A 6 -30.17 -1.53 -20.20
CA ARG A 6 -29.46 -0.86 -21.30
C ARG A 6 -29.54 0.66 -21.20
N ALA A 7 -30.75 1.19 -20.87
CA ALA A 7 -30.96 2.63 -20.73
C ALA A 7 -30.16 3.23 -19.57
N MET A 8 -29.98 2.49 -18.46
CA MET A 8 -29.17 2.94 -17.31
C MET A 8 -27.67 2.93 -17.59
N GLY A 9 -27.19 2.06 -18.45
CA GLY A 9 -25.77 1.98 -18.86
C GLY A 9 -24.81 1.62 -17.73
N PHE A 10 -23.57 2.12 -17.84
CA PHE A 10 -22.46 1.82 -16.95
C PHE A 10 -21.85 3.11 -16.35
N VAL A 11 -21.23 2.98 -15.19
CA VAL A 11 -20.30 3.96 -14.62
C VAL A 11 -18.95 3.26 -14.52
N SER A 12 -17.97 3.73 -15.29
CA SER A 12 -16.69 3.05 -15.39
C SER A 12 -16.89 1.58 -15.81
N ARG A 13 -16.61 0.61 -14.91
CA ARG A 13 -16.77 -0.83 -15.18
C ARG A 13 -17.99 -1.46 -14.51
N ALA A 14 -18.76 -0.68 -13.76
CA ALA A 14 -19.90 -1.18 -13.02
C ALA A 14 -21.20 -0.79 -13.68
N PRO A 15 -22.16 -1.73 -13.86
CA PRO A 15 -23.48 -1.40 -14.35
C PRO A 15 -24.25 -0.57 -13.32
N ARG A 16 -24.90 0.50 -13.74
CA ARG A 16 -25.69 1.38 -12.86
C ARG A 16 -26.91 0.71 -12.24
N TRP A 17 -27.37 -0.38 -12.84
CA TRP A 17 -28.57 -1.11 -12.44
C TRP A 17 -28.25 -2.28 -11.49
N ALA A 18 -26.98 -2.60 -11.23
CA ALA A 18 -26.60 -3.71 -10.37
C ALA A 18 -26.25 -3.23 -8.97
N ILE A 19 -26.72 -3.97 -7.97
CA ILE A 19 -26.40 -3.79 -6.54
C ILE A 19 -25.65 -5.02 -6.09
N ALA A 20 -24.49 -4.82 -5.45
CA ALA A 20 -23.74 -5.91 -4.84
C ALA A 20 -24.45 -6.37 -3.55
N HIS A 21 -24.85 -7.63 -3.50
CA HIS A 21 -25.27 -8.27 -2.25
C HIS A 21 -24.02 -8.74 -1.51
N LYS A 22 -23.74 -8.12 -0.37
CA LYS A 22 -22.59 -8.50 0.47
C LYS A 22 -23.05 -9.37 1.64
N TYR A 23 -22.49 -10.56 1.71
CA TYR A 23 -22.67 -11.42 2.87
C TYR A 23 -21.98 -10.81 4.11
N PRO A 24 -22.40 -11.23 5.33
CA PRO A 24 -21.69 -10.86 6.55
C PRO A 24 -20.19 -11.16 6.42
N ALA A 25 -19.37 -10.24 6.89
CA ALA A 25 -17.92 -10.42 6.88
C ALA A 25 -17.54 -11.58 7.81
N GLN A 26 -16.57 -12.38 7.39
CA GLN A 26 -15.99 -13.40 8.25
C GLN A 26 -15.03 -12.76 9.23
N GLU A 27 -15.09 -13.24 10.48
CA GLU A 27 -14.26 -12.77 11.59
C GLU A 27 -13.47 -13.94 12.16
N GLU A 28 -12.19 -13.71 12.43
CA GLU A 28 -11.31 -14.71 13.03
C GLU A 28 -10.45 -14.08 14.13
N ALA A 29 -10.05 -14.92 15.09
CA ALA A 29 -9.19 -14.49 16.18
C ALA A 29 -7.71 -14.72 15.83
N THR A 30 -6.86 -13.72 16.12
CA THR A 30 -5.42 -13.82 15.98
C THR A 30 -4.70 -12.97 17.03
N VAL A 31 -3.36 -12.88 16.94
CA VAL A 31 -2.52 -12.12 17.88
C VAL A 31 -1.78 -11.00 17.14
N VAL A 32 -1.68 -9.84 17.76
CA VAL A 32 -0.90 -8.70 17.27
C VAL A 32 0.57 -8.91 17.61
N GLU A 33 1.43 -9.11 16.61
CA GLU A 33 2.88 -9.27 16.78
C GLU A 33 3.61 -7.92 16.84
N ALA A 34 3.14 -6.93 16.05
CA ALA A 34 3.68 -5.57 16.02
C ALA A 34 2.61 -4.59 15.52
N ILE A 35 2.84 -3.29 15.72
CA ILE A 35 2.06 -2.22 15.11
C ILE A 35 3.00 -1.32 14.33
N ASP A 36 2.93 -1.40 13.01
CA ASP A 36 3.72 -0.62 12.06
C ASP A 36 2.95 0.63 11.61
N VAL A 37 3.64 1.54 10.94
CA VAL A 37 3.04 2.72 10.31
C VAL A 37 3.33 2.71 8.82
N GLN A 38 2.27 2.74 8.03
CA GLN A 38 2.34 2.97 6.59
C GLN A 38 2.14 4.46 6.29
N VAL A 39 2.93 4.99 5.35
CA VAL A 39 2.85 6.39 4.91
C VAL A 39 2.30 6.41 3.48
N GLY A 40 1.12 6.96 3.33
CA GLY A 40 0.42 7.07 2.04
C GLY A 40 0.93 8.21 1.17
N ARG A 41 0.38 8.33 -0.04
CA ARG A 41 0.74 9.36 -1.05
C ARG A 41 0.64 10.80 -0.51
N THR A 42 -0.41 11.10 0.25
CA THR A 42 -0.65 12.43 0.85
C THR A 42 0.05 12.62 2.20
N GLY A 43 1.00 11.74 2.54
CA GLY A 43 1.66 11.75 3.85
C GLY A 43 0.86 11.12 4.97
N ALA A 44 -0.37 10.68 4.75
CA ALA A 44 -1.22 10.09 5.77
C ALA A 44 -0.54 8.90 6.46
N LEU A 45 -0.43 8.94 7.78
CA LEU A 45 0.09 7.85 8.59
C LEU A 45 -1.06 6.91 8.98
N THR A 46 -0.97 5.67 8.51
CA THR A 46 -1.95 4.63 8.82
C THR A 46 -1.29 3.57 9.70
N PRO A 47 -1.70 3.40 10.96
CA PRO A 47 -1.23 2.30 11.78
C PRO A 47 -1.80 0.98 11.27
N VAL A 48 -0.95 -0.05 11.21
CA VAL A 48 -1.26 -1.39 10.70
C VAL A 48 -0.80 -2.41 11.71
N ALA A 49 -1.70 -3.26 12.16
CA ALA A 49 -1.36 -4.40 13.00
C ALA A 49 -0.69 -5.49 12.14
N ARG A 50 0.51 -5.90 12.53
CA ARG A 50 1.15 -7.14 12.06
C ARG A 50 0.59 -8.27 12.89
N LEU A 51 0.10 -9.30 12.23
CA LEU A 51 -0.67 -10.34 12.86
C LEU A 51 0.01 -11.70 12.71
N GLN A 52 -0.13 -12.53 13.71
CA GLN A 52 0.09 -13.95 13.50
C GLN A 52 -0.82 -14.43 12.35
N PRO A 53 -0.26 -15.16 11.35
CA PRO A 53 -1.01 -15.53 10.16
C PRO A 53 -2.32 -16.26 10.52
N VAL A 54 -3.44 -15.80 9.96
CA VAL A 54 -4.77 -16.37 10.20
C VAL A 54 -5.56 -16.45 8.91
N GLN A 55 -6.35 -17.52 8.75
CA GLN A 55 -7.24 -17.70 7.59
C GLN A 55 -8.54 -16.90 7.80
N VAL A 56 -8.80 -15.95 6.92
CA VAL A 56 -10.06 -15.17 6.93
C VAL A 56 -10.63 -15.13 5.51
N ALA A 57 -11.85 -15.57 5.33
CA ALA A 57 -12.53 -15.58 4.03
C ALA A 57 -11.68 -16.20 2.90
N GLY A 58 -11.02 -17.33 3.17
CA GLY A 58 -10.26 -18.10 2.17
C GLY A 58 -8.85 -17.55 1.85
N VAL A 59 -8.40 -16.50 2.55
CA VAL A 59 -7.03 -15.96 2.39
C VAL A 59 -6.29 -15.93 3.72
N VAL A 60 -4.96 -16.03 3.67
CA VAL A 60 -4.10 -15.83 4.84
C VAL A 60 -3.91 -14.33 5.06
N VAL A 61 -4.33 -13.85 6.22
CA VAL A 61 -4.18 -12.46 6.65
C VAL A 61 -3.02 -12.36 7.61
N THR A 62 -2.06 -11.50 7.32
CA THR A 62 -0.88 -11.19 8.15
C THR A 62 -0.84 -9.73 8.58
N ASN A 63 -1.70 -8.89 8.01
CA ASN A 63 -1.79 -7.47 8.31
C ASN A 63 -3.25 -7.03 8.32
N ALA A 64 -3.60 -6.14 9.26
CA ALA A 64 -4.92 -5.51 9.30
C ALA A 64 -4.79 -4.03 9.62
N THR A 65 -5.62 -3.21 8.98
CA THR A 65 -5.61 -1.77 9.25
C THR A 65 -6.17 -1.46 10.64
N LEU A 66 -5.57 -0.46 11.27
CA LEU A 66 -6.07 0.19 12.49
C LEU A 66 -6.63 1.59 12.17
N HIS A 67 -6.74 1.92 10.88
CA HIS A 67 -7.29 3.15 10.30
C HIS A 67 -6.52 4.43 10.68
N ASN A 68 -6.53 4.82 11.95
CA ASN A 68 -5.91 6.05 12.45
C ASN A 68 -5.61 5.96 13.95
N ALA A 69 -4.96 6.99 14.49
CA ALA A 69 -4.58 7.05 15.90
C ALA A 69 -5.80 7.01 16.86
N ASP A 70 -6.91 7.65 16.49
CA ASP A 70 -8.11 7.69 17.33
C ASP A 70 -8.77 6.31 17.42
N GLN A 71 -8.77 5.55 16.33
CA GLN A 71 -9.25 4.18 16.32
C GLN A 71 -8.36 3.25 17.18
N VAL A 72 -7.02 3.43 17.09
CA VAL A 72 -6.09 2.67 17.94
C VAL A 72 -6.36 2.97 19.42
N ALA A 73 -6.52 4.24 19.78
CA ALA A 73 -6.81 4.66 21.15
C ALA A 73 -8.18 4.13 21.62
N ARG A 74 -9.20 4.16 20.76
CA ARG A 74 -10.54 3.64 21.07
C ARG A 74 -10.56 2.14 21.31
N LEU A 75 -9.78 1.39 20.52
CA LEU A 75 -9.66 -0.07 20.67
C LEU A 75 -8.72 -0.46 21.79
N ASP A 76 -7.86 0.46 22.24
CA ASP A 76 -6.73 0.20 23.17
C ASP A 76 -5.92 -1.03 22.74
N VAL A 77 -5.69 -1.19 21.42
CA VAL A 77 -4.94 -2.32 20.90
C VAL A 77 -3.45 -2.15 21.19
N ARG A 78 -2.83 -3.24 21.66
CA ARG A 78 -1.41 -3.29 22.04
C ARG A 78 -0.73 -4.49 21.40
N VAL A 79 0.58 -4.45 21.33
CA VAL A 79 1.38 -5.61 20.92
C VAL A 79 1.10 -6.77 21.88
N GLY A 80 0.98 -7.97 21.35
CA GLY A 80 0.66 -9.19 22.10
C GLY A 80 -0.84 -9.43 22.34
N ASP A 81 -1.71 -8.46 22.07
CA ASP A 81 -3.15 -8.66 22.27
C ASP A 81 -3.73 -9.73 21.34
N GLY A 82 -4.64 -10.52 21.87
CA GLY A 82 -5.60 -11.26 21.06
C GLY A 82 -6.62 -10.30 20.46
N VAL A 83 -6.84 -10.38 19.14
CA VAL A 83 -7.77 -9.50 18.41
C VAL A 83 -8.69 -10.29 17.50
N ILE A 84 -9.87 -9.72 17.25
CA ILE A 84 -10.75 -10.17 16.17
C ILE A 84 -10.47 -9.33 14.94
N VAL A 85 -10.13 -10.01 13.85
CA VAL A 85 -9.95 -9.40 12.52
C VAL A 85 -11.11 -9.78 11.62
N ARG A 86 -11.49 -8.85 10.75
CA ARG A 86 -12.58 -8.98 9.80
C ARG A 86 -12.12 -8.69 8.39
N ARG A 87 -12.62 -9.47 7.44
CA ARG A 87 -12.48 -9.20 6.01
C ARG A 87 -13.83 -9.34 5.32
N ALA A 88 -14.33 -8.25 4.74
CA ALA A 88 -15.55 -8.23 3.96
C ALA A 88 -15.22 -8.32 2.46
N GLY A 89 -15.32 -9.50 1.86
CA GLY A 89 -14.98 -9.72 0.45
C GLY A 89 -13.53 -9.31 0.13
N ASP A 90 -13.32 -8.53 -0.94
CA ASP A 90 -12.00 -8.01 -1.36
C ASP A 90 -11.58 -6.71 -0.65
N VAL A 91 -12.10 -6.46 0.55
CA VAL A 91 -11.77 -5.28 1.35
C VAL A 91 -10.52 -5.55 2.19
N ILE A 92 -9.79 -4.47 2.50
CA ILE A 92 -8.60 -4.51 3.37
C ILE A 92 -9.03 -5.07 4.74
N PRO A 93 -8.31 -6.08 5.29
CA PRO A 93 -8.58 -6.59 6.62
C PRO A 93 -8.48 -5.50 7.68
N GLU A 94 -9.37 -5.50 8.65
CA GLU A 94 -9.38 -4.54 9.76
C GLU A 94 -9.47 -5.23 11.11
N VAL A 95 -8.91 -4.62 12.14
CA VAL A 95 -9.09 -5.04 13.54
C VAL A 95 -10.42 -4.48 14.04
N VAL A 96 -11.33 -5.38 14.44
CA VAL A 96 -12.68 -5.02 14.91
C VAL A 96 -12.69 -4.72 16.39
N ARG A 97 -12.04 -5.59 17.20
CA ARG A 97 -11.98 -5.47 18.65
C ARG A 97 -10.80 -6.25 19.25
N VAL A 98 -10.40 -5.87 20.44
CA VAL A 98 -9.45 -6.61 21.28
C VAL A 98 -10.21 -7.66 22.09
N ILE A 99 -9.57 -8.80 22.34
CA ILE A 99 -10.01 -9.86 23.27
C ILE A 99 -9.25 -9.64 24.57
N GLU A 100 -9.81 -8.86 25.49
CA GLU A 100 -9.11 -8.42 26.71
C GLU A 100 -8.64 -9.58 27.59
N GLU A 101 -9.36 -10.69 27.59
CA GLU A 101 -9.02 -11.92 28.32
C GLU A 101 -7.74 -12.58 27.79
N ARG A 102 -7.35 -12.26 26.55
CA ARG A 102 -6.13 -12.75 25.91
C ARG A 102 -4.98 -11.73 25.91
N ARG A 103 -5.17 -10.59 26.59
CA ARG A 103 -4.11 -9.57 26.72
C ARG A 103 -3.02 -10.10 27.65
N PRO A 104 -1.74 -10.11 27.19
CA PRO A 104 -0.62 -10.48 28.06
C PRO A 104 -0.49 -9.51 29.23
N ARG A 105 -0.33 -10.09 30.45
CA ARG A 105 -0.19 -9.31 31.68
C ARG A 105 1.07 -9.73 32.45
N ASN A 106 1.64 -8.78 33.17
CA ASN A 106 2.75 -9.05 34.09
C ASN A 106 2.26 -9.72 35.39
N ALA A 107 3.18 -10.03 36.28
CA ALA A 107 2.86 -10.66 37.57
C ALA A 107 1.97 -9.78 38.48
N ALA A 108 1.94 -8.46 38.25
CA ALA A 108 1.06 -7.53 38.97
C ALA A 108 -0.36 -7.42 38.34
N GLY A 109 -0.63 -8.15 37.24
CA GLY A 109 -1.90 -8.10 36.53
C GLY A 109 -2.03 -6.93 35.55
N GLU A 110 -0.98 -6.13 35.34
CA GLU A 110 -0.97 -5.01 34.41
C GLU A 110 -0.64 -5.48 32.98
N PRO A 111 -1.14 -4.79 31.93
CA PRO A 111 -0.78 -5.10 30.56
C PRO A 111 0.74 -5.12 30.36
N LEU A 112 1.26 -6.15 29.69
CA LEU A 112 2.70 -6.33 29.45
C LEU A 112 3.27 -5.24 28.53
N HIS A 113 2.47 -4.76 27.57
CA HIS A 113 2.87 -3.75 26.61
C HIS A 113 2.10 -2.43 26.83
N PRO A 114 2.76 -1.27 26.65
CA PRO A 114 2.11 0.03 26.81
C PRO A 114 1.07 0.28 25.71
N PRO A 115 0.17 1.28 25.89
CA PRO A 115 -0.70 1.74 24.81
C PRO A 115 0.15 2.22 23.62
N TYR A 116 -0.33 1.94 22.40
CA TYR A 116 0.33 2.42 21.19
C TYR A 116 0.11 3.92 21.03
N ILE A 117 1.19 4.63 20.71
CA ILE A 117 1.17 6.05 20.41
C ILE A 117 1.75 6.26 19.00
N LEU A 118 1.00 6.97 18.16
CA LEU A 118 1.47 7.29 16.81
C LEU A 118 2.75 8.15 16.90
N PRO A 119 3.79 7.84 16.11
CA PRO A 119 5.04 8.58 16.16
C PRO A 119 4.84 10.05 15.72
N LYS A 120 5.52 10.98 16.41
CA LYS A 120 5.56 12.41 16.05
C LYS A 120 6.56 12.73 14.93
N VAL A 121 7.33 11.74 14.52
CA VAL A 121 8.34 11.83 13.48
C VAL A 121 8.08 10.70 12.48
N CYS A 122 8.15 11.01 11.19
CA CYS A 122 7.94 10.03 10.14
C CYS A 122 9.00 8.91 10.20
N PRO A 123 8.62 7.64 10.30
CA PRO A 123 9.58 6.54 10.39
C PRO A 123 10.40 6.33 9.11
N VAL A 124 9.98 6.94 8.00
CA VAL A 124 10.65 6.76 6.69
C VAL A 124 11.66 7.88 6.41
N CYS A 125 11.31 9.15 6.68
CA CYS A 125 12.13 10.28 6.27
C CYS A 125 12.59 11.19 7.42
N GLY A 126 12.14 10.94 8.65
CA GLY A 126 12.49 11.77 9.81
C GLY A 126 11.80 13.13 9.88
N SER A 127 10.96 13.49 8.91
CA SER A 127 10.21 14.75 8.95
C SER A 127 9.14 14.73 10.06
N ALA A 128 8.73 15.90 10.52
CA ALA A 128 7.65 16.02 11.49
C ALA A 128 6.36 15.39 10.98
N VAL A 129 5.60 14.84 11.90
CA VAL A 129 4.23 14.38 11.67
C VAL A 129 3.31 15.41 12.30
N ASP A 130 2.46 16.01 11.47
CA ASP A 130 1.49 17.00 11.89
C ASP A 130 0.06 16.48 11.77
N ARG A 131 -0.81 16.98 12.63
CA ARG A 131 -2.24 16.72 12.60
C ARG A 131 -2.96 18.04 12.86
N GLU A 132 -3.61 18.56 11.82
CA GLU A 132 -4.39 19.79 11.94
C GLU A 132 -5.52 19.64 12.96
N GLU A 133 -5.87 20.71 13.62
CA GLU A 133 -6.94 20.72 14.61
C GLU A 133 -8.28 20.35 13.95
N GLY A 134 -8.95 19.33 14.50
CA GLY A 134 -10.20 18.78 13.93
C GLY A 134 -9.98 17.67 12.89
N GLU A 135 -8.77 17.47 12.37
CA GLU A 135 -8.46 16.39 11.46
C GLU A 135 -8.24 15.06 12.20
N VAL A 136 -8.67 13.96 11.57
CA VAL A 136 -8.50 12.60 12.11
C VAL A 136 -7.16 12.00 11.68
N VAL A 137 -6.60 12.50 10.58
CA VAL A 137 -5.43 11.93 9.91
C VAL A 137 -4.18 12.74 10.22
N ALA A 138 -3.19 12.09 10.85
CA ALA A 138 -1.86 12.65 11.00
C ALA A 138 -1.05 12.45 9.71
N ARG A 139 -0.26 13.45 9.31
CA ARG A 139 0.46 13.47 8.04
C ARG A 139 1.95 13.77 8.22
N CYS A 140 2.78 13.04 7.48
CA CYS A 140 4.19 13.38 7.30
C CYS A 140 4.31 14.66 6.46
N THR A 141 5.02 15.67 6.97
CA THR A 141 5.24 16.96 6.30
C THR A 141 6.33 16.92 5.22
N GLY A 142 7.00 15.78 5.05
CA GLY A 142 8.15 15.63 4.13
C GLY A 142 7.81 15.70 2.63
N GLY A 143 6.52 15.64 2.25
CA GLY A 143 6.12 15.68 0.83
C GLY A 143 6.90 14.68 -0.03
N LEU A 144 7.31 15.08 -1.22
CA LEU A 144 8.11 14.24 -2.13
C LEU A 144 9.56 13.99 -1.65
N PHE A 145 10.01 14.68 -0.60
CA PHE A 145 11.27 14.34 0.07
C PHE A 145 11.17 12.99 0.79
N CYS A 146 9.99 12.64 1.29
CA CYS A 146 9.72 11.34 1.89
C CYS A 146 9.69 10.24 0.81
N ALA A 147 10.55 9.23 0.94
CA ALA A 147 10.63 8.13 -0.02
C ALA A 147 9.29 7.37 -0.14
N ALA A 148 8.55 7.18 0.96
CA ALA A 148 7.24 6.53 0.92
C ALA A 148 6.21 7.33 0.13
N GLN A 149 6.13 8.65 0.35
CA GLN A 149 5.21 9.52 -0.42
C GLN A 149 5.57 9.54 -1.90
N ARG A 150 6.87 9.61 -2.22
CA ARG A 150 7.39 9.56 -3.59
C ARG A 150 7.02 8.26 -4.29
N LYS A 151 7.24 7.10 -3.65
CA LYS A 151 6.84 5.80 -4.17
C LYS A 151 5.34 5.76 -4.49
N GLN A 152 4.51 6.19 -3.55
CA GLN A 152 3.06 6.21 -3.73
C GLN A 152 2.59 7.20 -4.80
N ALA A 153 3.28 8.35 -4.94
CA ALA A 153 3.01 9.30 -6.03
C ALA A 153 3.33 8.70 -7.41
N LEU A 154 4.45 7.98 -7.53
CA LEU A 154 4.84 7.28 -8.75
C LEU A 154 3.88 6.14 -9.11
N ILE A 155 3.45 5.34 -8.12
CA ILE A 155 2.44 4.28 -8.31
C ILE A 155 1.12 4.88 -8.78
N HIS A 156 0.68 5.98 -8.15
CA HIS A 156 -0.52 6.69 -8.58
C HIS A 156 -0.37 7.22 -10.01
N PHE A 157 0.75 7.87 -10.32
CA PHE A 157 1.05 8.42 -11.64
C PHE A 157 1.01 7.34 -12.73
N ALA A 158 1.60 6.16 -12.47
CA ALA A 158 1.62 5.04 -13.40
C ALA A 158 0.27 4.31 -13.51
N SER A 159 -0.65 4.55 -12.60
CA SER A 159 -1.90 3.78 -12.50
C SER A 159 -2.77 3.90 -13.75
N ARG A 160 -3.64 2.90 -13.97
CA ARG A 160 -4.53 2.81 -15.14
C ARG A 160 -5.45 4.03 -15.32
N ARG A 161 -5.84 4.71 -14.24
CA ARG A 161 -6.69 5.92 -14.30
C ARG A 161 -5.89 7.19 -14.59
N ALA A 162 -4.60 7.14 -14.35
CA ALA A 162 -3.64 8.23 -14.59
C ALA A 162 -2.93 8.04 -15.94
N MET A 163 -1.62 7.87 -15.95
CA MET A 163 -0.83 7.74 -17.18
C MET A 163 -0.88 6.35 -17.82
N ASP A 164 -1.41 5.34 -17.14
CA ASP A 164 -1.60 3.96 -17.62
C ASP A 164 -0.30 3.30 -18.13
N ILE A 165 0.75 3.41 -17.34
CA ILE A 165 2.05 2.82 -17.69
C ILE A 165 2.04 1.34 -17.31
N GLU A 166 1.72 0.49 -18.28
CA GLU A 166 1.65 -0.96 -18.08
C GLU A 166 3.04 -1.52 -17.74
N GLY A 167 3.07 -2.44 -16.78
CA GLY A 167 4.31 -3.08 -16.33
C GLY A 167 5.06 -2.32 -15.22
N LEU A 168 4.75 -1.04 -14.97
CA LEU A 168 5.33 -0.28 -13.87
C LEU A 168 4.57 -0.53 -12.55
N GLY A 169 4.72 -1.73 -12.00
CA GLY A 169 4.11 -2.11 -10.72
C GLY A 169 4.92 -1.65 -9.50
N GLU A 170 4.32 -1.82 -8.31
CA GLU A 170 4.87 -1.39 -7.02
C GLU A 170 6.32 -1.85 -6.79
N ARG A 171 6.64 -3.12 -7.08
CA ARG A 171 8.00 -3.67 -6.89
C ARG A 171 9.04 -2.94 -7.75
N PHE A 172 8.70 -2.56 -8.98
CA PHE A 172 9.62 -1.79 -9.84
C PHE A 172 9.77 -0.36 -9.35
N VAL A 173 8.67 0.29 -8.95
CA VAL A 173 8.73 1.64 -8.36
C VAL A 173 9.57 1.64 -7.10
N ASP A 174 9.43 0.64 -6.24
CA ASP A 174 10.24 0.49 -5.03
C ASP A 174 11.73 0.45 -5.37
N ALA A 175 12.14 -0.42 -6.28
CA ALA A 175 13.53 -0.56 -6.68
C ALA A 175 14.07 0.70 -7.36
N LEU A 176 13.29 1.34 -8.26
CA LEU A 176 13.69 2.58 -8.94
C LEU A 176 13.95 3.72 -7.96
N VAL A 177 13.11 3.87 -6.94
CA VAL A 177 13.28 4.91 -5.91
C VAL A 177 14.42 4.57 -4.95
N GLU A 178 14.51 3.32 -4.48
CA GLU A 178 15.54 2.89 -3.53
C GLU A 178 16.94 2.96 -4.11
N PHE A 179 17.11 2.56 -5.36
CA PHE A 179 18.42 2.64 -6.04
C PHE A 179 18.70 4.02 -6.63
N GLY A 180 17.77 4.98 -6.50
CA GLY A 180 17.99 6.38 -6.89
C GLY A 180 17.84 6.69 -8.37
N TYR A 181 17.27 5.77 -9.17
CA TYR A 181 17.00 6.00 -10.60
C TYR A 181 15.91 7.04 -10.83
N VAL A 182 14.93 7.11 -9.93
CA VAL A 182 13.76 7.98 -10.06
C VAL A 182 13.53 8.76 -8.76
N LYS A 183 13.50 10.08 -8.85
CA LYS A 183 13.21 11.03 -7.76
C LYS A 183 11.89 11.76 -7.99
N THR A 184 11.52 11.97 -9.25
CA THR A 184 10.30 12.66 -9.68
C THR A 184 9.59 11.86 -10.76
N VAL A 185 8.33 12.18 -11.04
CA VAL A 185 7.59 11.54 -12.16
C VAL A 185 8.24 11.81 -13.52
N ALA A 186 8.95 12.93 -13.69
CA ALA A 186 9.64 13.27 -14.91
C ALA A 186 10.82 12.33 -15.22
N ASP A 187 11.48 11.83 -14.18
CA ASP A 187 12.63 10.92 -14.34
C ASP A 187 12.23 9.58 -14.97
N LEU A 188 10.96 9.20 -14.87
CA LEU A 188 10.45 7.99 -15.56
C LEU A 188 10.69 8.06 -17.07
N TYR A 189 10.56 9.26 -17.65
CA TYR A 189 10.72 9.49 -19.08
C TYR A 189 12.17 9.64 -19.53
N ALA A 190 13.11 9.63 -18.60
CA ALA A 190 14.56 9.62 -18.87
C ALA A 190 15.19 8.24 -18.69
N LEU A 191 14.43 7.24 -18.21
CA LEU A 191 14.91 5.87 -18.01
C LEU A 191 15.30 5.23 -19.34
N THR A 192 16.46 4.58 -19.34
CA THR A 192 16.95 3.78 -20.44
C THR A 192 16.72 2.28 -20.20
N LEU A 193 16.87 1.48 -21.26
CA LEU A 193 16.84 0.03 -21.15
C LEU A 193 17.91 -0.48 -20.16
N ASP A 194 19.11 0.09 -20.24
CA ASP A 194 20.25 -0.31 -19.39
C ASP A 194 19.98 0.01 -17.92
N ASP A 195 19.35 1.17 -17.61
CA ASP A 195 18.94 1.51 -16.25
C ASP A 195 17.99 0.45 -15.65
N LEU A 196 17.00 0.01 -16.43
CA LEU A 196 16.03 -0.99 -15.99
C LEU A 196 16.69 -2.35 -15.76
N LEU A 197 17.57 -2.77 -16.67
CA LEU A 197 18.28 -4.05 -16.53
C LEU A 197 19.22 -4.05 -15.34
N GLU A 198 19.97 -2.96 -15.13
CA GLU A 198 20.87 -2.81 -13.99
C GLU A 198 20.09 -2.72 -12.67
N MET A 199 19.00 -1.95 -12.62
CA MET A 199 18.10 -1.89 -11.47
C MET A 199 17.58 -3.29 -11.10
N LYS A 200 17.13 -4.07 -12.08
CA LYS A 200 16.63 -5.43 -11.86
C LYS A 200 17.74 -6.35 -11.33
N ARG A 201 18.95 -6.29 -11.91
CA ARG A 201 20.09 -7.05 -11.44
C ARG A 201 20.38 -6.76 -9.97
N ARG A 202 20.42 -5.49 -9.58
CA ARG A 202 20.66 -5.05 -8.19
C ARG A 202 19.54 -5.50 -7.23
N ALA A 203 18.30 -5.47 -7.69
CA ALA A 203 17.16 -5.95 -6.90
C ALA A 203 17.24 -7.46 -6.66
N ASP A 204 17.53 -8.25 -7.70
CA ASP A 204 17.66 -9.70 -7.61
C ASP A 204 18.84 -10.13 -6.73
N GLU A 205 19.97 -9.42 -6.83
CA GLU A 205 21.14 -9.66 -5.96
C GLU A 205 20.80 -9.40 -4.49
N ARG A 206 20.11 -8.29 -4.20
CA ARG A 206 19.69 -7.96 -2.83
C ARG A 206 18.74 -9.01 -2.24
N GLU A 207 17.81 -9.50 -3.05
CA GLU A 207 16.81 -10.50 -2.63
C GLU A 207 17.34 -11.94 -2.67
N GLY A 208 18.53 -12.16 -3.21
CA GLY A 208 19.09 -13.50 -3.42
C GLY A 208 18.32 -14.32 -4.47
N THR A 209 17.57 -13.66 -5.34
CA THR A 209 16.67 -14.27 -6.35
C THR A 209 17.27 -14.27 -7.75
N THR A 210 18.57 -14.02 -7.91
CA THR A 210 19.24 -13.96 -9.23
C THR A 210 18.99 -15.25 -10.00
N PRO A 211 18.27 -15.21 -11.15
CA PRO A 211 17.97 -16.39 -11.93
C PRO A 211 19.24 -17.08 -12.46
N GLU A 212 19.21 -18.40 -12.56
CA GLU A 212 20.35 -19.16 -13.13
C GLU A 212 20.65 -18.75 -14.58
N THR A 213 19.64 -18.34 -15.34
CA THR A 213 19.80 -17.83 -16.71
C THR A 213 20.63 -16.55 -16.74
N VAL A 214 20.50 -15.67 -15.74
CA VAL A 214 21.33 -14.46 -15.60
C VAL A 214 22.75 -14.83 -15.19
N LYS A 215 22.92 -15.79 -14.29
CA LYS A 215 24.23 -16.36 -13.94
C LYS A 215 24.93 -16.97 -15.14
N ALA A 216 24.18 -17.51 -16.11
CA ALA A 216 24.68 -18.04 -17.37
C ALA A 216 24.84 -17.00 -18.49
N GLY A 217 24.73 -15.69 -18.17
CA GLY A 217 24.92 -14.58 -19.13
C GLY A 217 23.74 -14.32 -20.07
N LYS A 218 22.58 -14.92 -19.80
CA LYS A 218 21.32 -14.68 -20.57
C LYS A 218 20.43 -13.72 -19.81
N VAL A 219 20.36 -12.47 -20.22
CA VAL A 219 19.45 -11.46 -19.65
C VAL A 219 18.15 -11.41 -20.43
N ALA A 220 17.04 -11.65 -19.74
CA ALA A 220 15.72 -11.45 -20.33
C ALA A 220 15.41 -9.95 -20.37
N SER A 221 15.46 -9.30 -21.53
CA SER A 221 15.23 -7.85 -21.72
C SER A 221 13.79 -7.49 -22.08
N LYS A 222 13.00 -8.44 -22.55
CA LYS A 222 11.67 -8.18 -23.13
C LYS A 222 10.72 -7.40 -22.23
N TRP A 223 10.75 -7.66 -20.92
CA TRP A 223 9.93 -6.92 -19.96
C TRP A 223 10.36 -5.43 -19.87
N ALA A 224 11.67 -5.16 -19.92
CA ALA A 224 12.22 -3.81 -19.84
C ALA A 224 11.94 -3.03 -21.15
N GLU A 225 12.08 -3.70 -22.31
CA GLU A 225 11.69 -3.15 -23.60
C GLU A 225 10.20 -2.76 -23.62
N ASN A 226 9.33 -3.67 -23.16
CA ASN A 226 7.90 -3.40 -23.05
C ASN A 226 7.59 -2.22 -22.10
N LEU A 227 8.31 -2.11 -20.99
CA LEU A 227 8.13 -1.02 -20.04
C LEU A 227 8.56 0.34 -20.64
N ILE A 228 9.68 0.39 -21.37
CA ILE A 228 10.10 1.62 -22.10
C ILE A 228 9.02 2.01 -23.11
N VAL A 229 8.51 1.05 -23.88
CA VAL A 229 7.43 1.32 -24.85
C VAL A 229 6.17 1.85 -24.15
N ALA A 230 5.79 1.29 -22.99
CA ALA A 230 4.64 1.75 -22.22
C ALA A 230 4.85 3.17 -21.65
N ILE A 231 6.05 3.49 -21.17
CA ILE A 231 6.42 4.84 -20.72
C ILE A 231 6.30 5.83 -21.88
N ASP A 232 6.87 5.52 -23.03
CA ASP A 232 6.81 6.41 -24.20
C ASP A 232 5.38 6.58 -24.72
N ALA A 233 4.58 5.50 -24.77
CA ALA A 233 3.19 5.57 -25.17
C ALA A 233 2.35 6.44 -24.22
N SER A 234 2.69 6.52 -22.94
CA SER A 234 1.99 7.36 -21.96
C SER A 234 2.14 8.87 -22.22
N ARG A 235 3.06 9.30 -23.09
CA ARG A 235 3.20 10.70 -23.51
C ARG A 235 1.99 11.18 -24.32
N GLU A 236 1.32 10.28 -25.03
CA GLU A 236 0.10 10.52 -25.80
C GLU A 236 -1.14 10.32 -24.90
N THR A 237 -1.51 11.36 -24.14
CA THR A 237 -2.65 11.31 -23.20
C THR A 237 -3.41 12.63 -23.15
N THR A 238 -4.54 12.67 -22.44
CA THR A 238 -5.36 13.88 -22.27
C THR A 238 -4.88 14.72 -21.08
N LEU A 239 -5.17 16.03 -21.12
CA LEU A 239 -4.85 16.96 -20.04
C LEU A 239 -5.49 16.53 -18.71
N GLU A 240 -6.74 16.02 -18.75
CA GLU A 240 -7.43 15.57 -17.55
C GLU A 240 -6.69 14.40 -16.88
N ARG A 241 -6.15 13.48 -17.67
CA ARG A 241 -5.36 12.35 -17.14
C ARG A 241 -4.05 12.82 -16.53
N VAL A 242 -3.37 13.77 -17.14
CA VAL A 242 -2.14 14.37 -16.59
C VAL A 242 -2.42 15.06 -15.27
N LEU A 243 -3.46 15.90 -15.20
CA LEU A 243 -3.86 16.59 -13.97
C LEU A 243 -4.20 15.60 -12.87
N PHE A 244 -4.97 14.55 -13.20
CA PHE A 244 -5.30 13.50 -12.24
C PHE A 244 -4.05 12.71 -11.80
N ALA A 245 -3.08 12.50 -12.69
CA ALA A 245 -1.84 11.78 -12.38
C ALA A 245 -0.92 12.54 -11.42
N LEU A 246 -0.94 13.87 -11.48
CA LEU A 246 -0.16 14.72 -10.57
C LEU A 246 -0.76 14.84 -9.17
N GLY A 247 -2.06 14.59 -9.00
CA GLY A 247 -2.77 14.50 -7.71
C GLY A 247 -3.69 15.63 -7.37
#